data_69602fc0ba580b26c066821f54d61bcb
#
_entry.id   69602fc0ba580b26c066821f54d61bcb
#
_cell.length_a   1.000
_cell.length_b   1.000
_cell.length_c   1.000
_cell.angle_alpha   90.00
_cell.angle_beta   90.00
_cell.angle_gamma   90.00
#
_symmetry.space_group_name_H-M   'P 1'
#
loop_
_entity.id
_entity.type
_entity.pdbx_description
1 polymer ?
#
loop_
_entity_poly.entity_id
_entity_poly.type
_entity_poly.pdbx_seq_one_letter_code
_entity_poly.pdbx_strand_id
1 'polypeptide(L)'
;MNKVADFSDTLADRWDELCYHDPEKLNDILRRTGLRKGLRILDIGCGTGVLESYLLPYSPLQIVGVDISPEMIEKARSKYATPIVDFRCQDVRDIRGESFDYIIAYSVFPHFQKPEKLI
;
A
#
# COMPACT_ATOMS: atom_id res chain seq x y z
N MET A 1 -10.43 -10.60 16.67
CA MET A 1 -9.82 -11.06 15.41
C MET A 1 -10.30 -10.24 14.24
N ASN A 2 -9.40 -9.84 13.41
CA ASN A 2 -9.71 -9.01 12.27
C ASN A 2 -9.91 -9.88 11.02
N LYS A 3 -11.16 -9.96 10.54
CA LYS A 3 -11.48 -10.80 9.37
C LYS A 3 -10.80 -10.31 8.10
N VAL A 4 -10.50 -9.03 8.00
CA VAL A 4 -9.78 -8.49 6.85
C VAL A 4 -8.36 -9.02 6.82
N ALA A 5 -7.70 -9.08 7.97
CA ALA A 5 -6.34 -9.62 8.04
C ALA A 5 -6.33 -11.10 7.66
N ASP A 6 -7.28 -11.89 8.15
CA ASP A 6 -7.37 -13.32 7.82
C ASP A 6 -7.57 -13.52 6.33
N PHE A 7 -8.45 -12.73 5.72
CA PHE A 7 -8.72 -12.81 4.28
C PHE A 7 -7.46 -12.46 3.48
N SER A 8 -6.79 -11.37 3.87
CA SER A 8 -5.57 -10.93 3.18
C SER A 8 -4.45 -11.95 3.30
N ASP A 9 -4.29 -12.58 4.47
CA ASP A 9 -3.28 -13.61 4.66
C ASP A 9 -3.54 -14.81 3.75
N THR A 10 -4.80 -15.21 3.60
CA THR A 10 -5.19 -16.30 2.72
C THR A 10 -4.86 -16.00 1.27
N LEU A 11 -4.98 -14.75 0.86
CA LEU A 11 -4.76 -14.34 -0.52
C LEU A 11 -3.31 -13.96 -0.82
N ALA A 12 -2.46 -13.80 0.20
CA ALA A 12 -1.13 -13.23 0.01
C ALA A 12 -0.31 -13.94 -1.07
N ASP A 13 -0.37 -15.27 -1.13
CA ASP A 13 0.40 -16.03 -2.11
C ASP A 13 -0.07 -15.84 -3.55
N ARG A 14 -1.32 -15.45 -3.71
CA ARG A 14 -1.93 -15.30 -5.04
C ARG A 14 -2.26 -13.84 -5.36
N TRP A 15 -1.86 -12.93 -4.49
CA TRP A 15 -2.29 -11.54 -4.59
C TRP A 15 -2.00 -10.91 -5.94
N ASP A 16 -0.77 -11.05 -6.43
CA ASP A 16 -0.37 -10.45 -7.69
C ASP A 16 -1.07 -11.06 -8.89
N GLU A 17 -1.54 -12.29 -8.75
CA GLU A 17 -2.32 -12.95 -9.81
C GLU A 17 -3.78 -12.49 -9.80
N LEU A 18 -4.32 -12.19 -8.60
CA LEU A 18 -5.73 -11.85 -8.43
C LEU A 18 -6.03 -10.37 -8.62
N CYS A 19 -5.04 -9.51 -8.40
CA CYS A 19 -5.22 -8.08 -8.53
C CYS A 19 -4.91 -7.62 -9.94
N TYR A 20 -5.86 -6.89 -10.51
CA TYR A 20 -5.66 -6.28 -11.81
C TYR A 20 -5.19 -4.84 -11.62
N HIS A 21 -4.11 -4.49 -12.29
CA HIS A 21 -3.57 -3.14 -12.29
C HIS A 21 -3.45 -2.65 -13.72
N ASP A 22 -3.96 -1.45 -13.98
CA ASP A 22 -3.77 -0.75 -15.24
C ASP A 22 -2.67 0.30 -15.04
N PRO A 23 -1.45 0.03 -15.51
CA PRO A 23 -0.33 0.94 -15.26
C PRO A 23 -0.52 2.35 -15.79
N GLU A 24 -1.11 2.48 -16.97
CA GLU A 24 -1.33 3.80 -17.55
C GLU A 24 -2.32 4.63 -16.73
N LYS A 25 -3.40 3.98 -16.33
CA LYS A 25 -4.43 4.65 -15.53
C LYS A 25 -3.91 5.05 -14.17
N LEU A 26 -3.17 4.14 -13.53
CA LEU A 26 -2.60 4.41 -12.22
C LEU A 26 -1.60 5.55 -12.28
N ASN A 27 -0.69 5.54 -13.26
CA ASN A 27 0.27 6.61 -13.42
C ASN A 27 -0.42 7.95 -13.71
N ASP A 28 -1.49 7.94 -14.47
CA ASP A 28 -2.25 9.16 -14.76
C ASP A 28 -2.87 9.73 -13.48
N ILE A 29 -3.43 8.87 -12.64
CA ILE A 29 -4.00 9.29 -11.35
C ILE A 29 -2.91 9.92 -10.47
N LEU A 30 -1.77 9.27 -10.38
CA LEU A 30 -0.67 9.76 -9.54
C LEU A 30 -0.20 11.14 -9.99
N ARG A 31 -0.06 11.36 -11.30
CA ARG A 31 0.34 12.65 -11.81
C ARG A 31 -0.68 13.73 -11.47
N ARG A 32 -1.97 13.41 -11.57
CA ARG A 32 -3.05 14.38 -11.35
C ARG A 32 -3.24 14.74 -9.88
N THR A 33 -2.81 13.87 -8.97
CA THR A 33 -3.03 14.08 -7.54
C THR A 33 -1.92 14.86 -6.85
N GLY A 34 -0.97 15.37 -7.61
CA GLY A 34 0.08 16.23 -7.06
C GLY A 34 1.31 15.48 -6.56
N LEU A 35 1.48 14.23 -6.97
CA LEU A 35 2.67 13.49 -6.62
C LEU A 35 3.90 14.11 -7.28
N ARG A 36 4.91 14.38 -6.47
CA ARG A 36 6.15 15.02 -6.91
C ARG A 36 7.30 14.53 -6.05
N LYS A 37 8.51 14.94 -6.39
CA LYS A 37 9.72 14.53 -5.71
C LYS A 37 9.79 15.05 -4.27
N GLY A 38 10.41 14.29 -3.39
CA GLY A 38 10.74 14.73 -2.03
C GLY A 38 9.62 14.64 -1.01
N LEU A 39 8.55 13.91 -1.31
CA LEU A 39 7.43 13.79 -0.39
C LEU A 39 7.58 12.61 0.57
N ARG A 40 7.03 12.76 1.76
CA ARG A 40 6.79 11.62 2.65
C ARG A 40 5.40 11.08 2.33
N ILE A 41 5.35 9.80 1.99
CA ILE A 41 4.15 9.15 1.48
C ILE A 41 3.68 8.06 2.44
N LEU A 42 2.38 8.04 2.74
CA LEU A 42 1.75 6.96 3.48
C LEU A 42 0.87 6.15 2.53
N ASP A 43 1.16 4.87 2.40
CA ASP A 43 0.38 3.92 1.60
C ASP A 43 -0.44 3.05 2.54
N ILE A 44 -1.73 3.34 2.64
CA ILE A 44 -2.65 2.63 3.53
C ILE A 44 -3.15 1.37 2.83
N GLY A 45 -3.01 0.22 3.51
CA GLY A 45 -3.39 -1.06 2.93
C GLY A 45 -2.45 -1.44 1.80
N CYS A 46 -1.15 -1.36 2.05
CA CYS A 46 -0.14 -1.50 0.99
C CYS A 46 -0.09 -2.89 0.35
N GLY A 47 -0.64 -3.92 1.00
CA GLY A 47 -0.62 -5.27 0.46
C GLY A 47 0.80 -5.76 0.23
N THR A 48 1.05 -6.34 -0.93
CA THR A 48 2.38 -6.85 -1.30
C THR A 48 3.32 -5.76 -1.83
N GLY A 49 2.92 -4.50 -1.75
CA GLY A 49 3.79 -3.39 -2.10
C GLY A 49 3.81 -3.04 -3.59
N VAL A 50 2.82 -3.46 -4.35
CA VAL A 50 2.79 -3.19 -5.79
C VAL A 50 2.82 -1.70 -6.09
N LEU A 51 2.10 -0.89 -5.30
CA LEU A 51 2.04 0.55 -5.54
C LEU A 51 3.40 1.21 -5.39
N GLU A 52 4.27 0.69 -4.52
CA GLU A 52 5.59 1.27 -4.31
C GLU A 52 6.41 1.31 -5.60
N SER A 53 6.22 0.35 -6.49
CA SER A 53 6.92 0.33 -7.78
C SER A 53 6.52 1.52 -8.66
N TYR A 54 5.33 2.08 -8.44
CA TYR A 54 4.85 3.27 -9.17
C TYR A 54 5.24 4.56 -8.47
N LEU A 55 5.44 4.51 -7.15
CA LEU A 55 5.80 5.69 -6.37
C LEU A 55 7.29 5.99 -6.41
N LEU A 56 8.13 4.96 -6.41
CA LEU A 56 9.58 5.13 -6.37
C LEU A 56 10.14 6.00 -7.49
N PRO A 57 9.66 5.92 -8.75
CA PRO A 57 10.16 6.79 -9.81
C PRO A 57 9.97 8.29 -9.55
N TYR A 58 9.08 8.66 -8.64
CA TYR A 58 8.88 10.07 -8.29
C TYR A 58 9.86 10.57 -7.23
N SER A 59 10.84 9.76 -6.86
CA SER A 59 11.89 10.13 -5.91
C SER A 59 11.35 10.62 -4.58
N PRO A 60 10.53 9.82 -3.88
CA PRO A 60 9.98 10.23 -2.58
C PRO A 60 11.10 10.31 -1.55
N LEU A 61 10.89 11.12 -0.52
CA LEU A 61 11.79 11.17 0.63
C LEU A 61 11.68 9.89 1.43
N GLN A 62 10.45 9.42 1.64
CA GLN A 62 10.17 8.18 2.34
C GLN A 62 8.77 7.68 1.98
N ILE A 63 8.62 6.36 1.94
CA ILE A 63 7.31 5.71 1.82
C ILE A 63 7.11 4.85 3.06
N VAL A 64 5.98 5.03 3.75
CA VAL A 64 5.57 4.15 4.83
C VAL A 64 4.35 3.38 4.33
N GLY A 65 4.49 2.08 4.18
CA GLY A 65 3.40 1.20 3.77
C GLY A 65 2.88 0.43 4.97
N VAL A 66 1.59 0.52 5.23
CA VAL A 66 0.99 -0.18 6.37
C VAL A 66 -0.08 -1.14 5.89
N ASP A 67 -0.13 -2.30 6.54
CA ASP A 67 -1.16 -3.30 6.29
C ASP A 67 -1.33 -4.13 7.56
N ILE A 68 -2.54 -4.61 7.80
CA ILE A 68 -2.82 -5.43 8.98
C ILE A 68 -2.46 -6.91 8.76
N SER A 69 -2.17 -7.29 7.53
CA SER A 69 -1.81 -8.68 7.19
C SER A 69 -0.30 -8.90 7.30
N PRO A 70 0.16 -9.76 8.23
CA PRO A 70 1.59 -10.06 8.34
C PRO A 70 2.17 -10.67 7.07
N GLU A 71 1.42 -11.53 6.39
CA GLU A 71 1.92 -12.18 5.17
C GLU A 71 2.07 -11.20 4.03
N MET A 72 1.17 -10.23 3.90
CA MET A 72 1.29 -9.19 2.89
C MET A 72 2.55 -8.35 3.13
N ILE A 73 2.79 -7.96 4.38
CA ILE A 73 3.97 -7.17 4.74
C ILE A 73 5.25 -7.95 4.49
N GLU A 74 5.27 -9.24 4.81
CA GLU A 74 6.45 -10.07 4.55
C GLU A 74 6.77 -10.12 3.06
N LYS A 75 5.75 -10.30 2.23
CA LYS A 75 5.95 -10.30 0.78
C LYS A 75 6.40 -8.94 0.26
N ALA A 76 5.83 -7.87 0.78
CA ALA A 76 6.24 -6.52 0.40
C ALA A 76 7.71 -6.28 0.72
N ARG A 77 8.14 -6.65 1.92
CA ARG A 77 9.54 -6.50 2.35
C ARG A 77 10.49 -7.32 1.47
N SER A 78 10.06 -8.50 1.02
CA SER A 78 10.92 -9.33 0.18
C SER A 78 11.07 -8.77 -1.23
N LYS A 79 10.09 -8.01 -1.72
CA LYS A 79 10.14 -7.44 -3.08
C LYS A 79 10.83 -6.10 -3.15
N TYR A 80 10.70 -5.28 -2.11
CA TYR A 80 11.11 -3.88 -2.16
C TYR A 80 12.03 -3.52 -0.99
N ALA A 81 13.18 -4.17 -0.94
CA ALA A 81 14.17 -3.93 0.11
C ALA A 81 14.96 -2.66 -0.18
N THR A 82 14.38 -1.51 0.12
CA THR A 82 15.02 -0.21 -0.10
C THR A 82 14.95 0.62 1.18
N PRO A 83 15.99 1.40 1.49
CA PRO A 83 16.02 2.18 2.73
C PRO A 83 14.90 3.21 2.87
N ILE A 84 14.34 3.67 1.74
CA ILE A 84 13.30 4.70 1.80
C ILE A 84 11.90 4.14 1.95
N VAL A 85 11.73 2.82 1.84
CA VAL A 85 10.42 2.19 2.00
C VAL A 85 10.38 1.42 3.31
N ASP A 86 9.46 1.82 4.18
CA ASP A 86 9.26 1.19 5.48
C ASP A 86 7.89 0.52 5.51
N PHE A 87 7.87 -0.81 5.45
CA PHE A 87 6.64 -1.58 5.53
C PHE A 87 6.37 -1.96 6.97
N ARG A 88 5.15 -1.67 7.45
CA ARG A 88 4.77 -1.93 8.83
C ARG A 88 3.48 -2.73 8.90
N CYS A 89 3.50 -3.81 9.67
CA CYS A 89 2.30 -4.58 9.96
C CYS A 89 1.58 -3.92 11.13
N GLN A 90 0.66 -3.02 10.81
CA GLN A 90 -0.09 -2.30 11.84
C GLN A 90 -1.35 -1.68 11.24
N ASP A 91 -2.25 -1.26 12.11
CA ASP A 91 -3.41 -0.48 11.73
C ASP A 91 -2.98 0.97 11.54
N VAL A 92 -3.48 1.62 10.48
CA VAL A 92 -3.14 3.02 10.22
C VAL A 92 -3.50 3.93 11.40
N ARG A 93 -4.51 3.57 12.17
CA ARG A 93 -4.94 4.34 13.34
C ARG A 93 -3.90 4.36 14.46
N ASP A 94 -2.93 3.44 14.41
CA ASP A 94 -1.89 3.35 15.44
C ASP A 94 -0.65 4.18 15.13
N ILE A 95 -0.63 4.86 13.99
CA ILE A 95 0.47 5.74 13.64
C ILE A 95 0.41 7.00 14.52
N ARG A 96 1.53 7.33 15.17
CA ARG A 96 1.62 8.47 16.07
C ARG A 96 2.89 9.27 15.79
N GLY A 97 2.77 10.60 15.92
CA GLY A 97 3.94 11.47 15.88
C GLY A 97 4.59 11.62 14.51
N GLU A 98 3.92 11.22 13.45
CA GLU A 98 4.44 11.34 12.10
C GLU A 98 3.48 12.15 11.23
N SER A 99 4.04 12.86 10.27
CA SER A 99 3.23 13.60 9.30
C SER A 99 3.64 13.18 7.89
N PHE A 100 2.67 13.21 6.98
CA PHE A 100 2.88 12.80 5.60
C PHE A 100 2.39 13.89 4.67
N ASP A 101 3.08 14.03 3.54
CA ASP A 101 2.72 15.03 2.53
C ASP A 101 1.71 14.48 1.53
N TYR A 102 1.64 13.15 1.42
CA TYR A 102 0.81 12.48 0.43
C TYR A 102 0.31 11.17 1.04
N ILE A 103 -0.99 10.96 1.01
CA ILE A 103 -1.61 9.76 1.57
C ILE A 103 -2.44 9.10 0.50
N ILE A 104 -2.23 7.81 0.30
CA ILE A 104 -2.95 7.05 -0.71
C ILE A 104 -3.43 5.73 -0.12
N ALA A 105 -4.62 5.30 -0.56
CA ALA A 105 -5.25 4.07 -0.07
C ALA A 105 -5.72 3.21 -1.24
N TYR A 106 -4.89 3.07 -2.25
CA TYR A 106 -5.24 2.39 -3.49
C TYR A 106 -5.50 0.89 -3.27
N SER A 107 -4.63 0.24 -2.50
CA SER A 107 -4.66 -1.21 -2.36
C SER A 107 -5.67 -1.73 -1.36
N VAL A 108 -6.36 -0.85 -0.64
CA VAL A 108 -7.36 -1.27 0.34
C VAL A 108 -8.56 -1.93 -0.34
N PHE A 109 -9.02 -1.36 -1.44
CA PHE A 109 -10.24 -1.82 -2.08
C PHE A 109 -10.17 -3.21 -2.72
N PRO A 110 -9.04 -3.65 -3.28
CA PRO A 110 -8.97 -5.02 -3.79
C PRO A 110 -9.21 -6.10 -2.76
N HIS A 111 -9.02 -5.82 -1.47
CA HIS A 111 -9.31 -6.78 -0.41
C HIS A 111 -10.81 -7.01 -0.23
N PHE A 112 -11.61 -6.08 -0.69
CA PHE A 112 -13.05 -6.07 -0.47
C PHE A 112 -13.74 -6.01 -1.82
N GLN A 113 -14.37 -7.09 -2.19
CA GLN A 113 -15.03 -7.15 -3.50
C GLN A 113 -16.26 -6.26 -3.56
N LYS A 114 -16.82 -5.95 -2.41
CA LYS A 114 -17.97 -5.08 -2.30
C LYS A 114 -17.69 -4.03 -1.24
N PRO A 115 -17.32 -2.81 -1.63
CA PRO A 115 -16.95 -1.76 -0.67
C PRO A 115 -18.01 -1.47 0.38
N GLU A 116 -19.27 -1.63 0.05
CA GLU A 116 -20.35 -1.39 0.99
C GLU A 116 -20.31 -2.32 2.20
N LYS A 117 -19.59 -3.42 2.12
CA LYS A 117 -19.44 -4.34 3.25
C LYS A 117 -18.35 -3.93 4.22
N LEU A 118 -17.62 -2.88 3.91
CA LEU A 118 -16.60 -2.34 4.81
C LEU A 118 -17.21 -1.56 5.96
N ILE A 119 -18.43 -1.15 5.80
CA ILE A 119 -19.12 -0.26 6.73
C ILE A 119 -19.83 -1.05 7.80
#